data_c030a3c4ead6d64dbc2b8ad9bf437dcd
#
_entry.id   c030a3c4ead6d64dbc2b8ad9bf437dcd
#
_cell.length_a   1.000
_cell.length_b   1.000
_cell.length_c   1.000
_cell.angle_alpha   90.00
_cell.angle_beta   90.00
_cell.angle_gamma   90.00
#
_symmetry.space_group_name_H-M   'P 1'
#
loop_
_entity.id
_entity.type
_entity.pdbx_description
1 polymer ?
#
loop_
_entity_poly.entity_id
_entity_poly.type
_entity_poly.pdbx_seq_one_letter_code
_entity_poly.pdbx_strand_id
1 'polypeptide(L)'
;VGGRRYTQWAVYTLDDEGCCVIRTAHFLGNGRRAELEGFASEVRTGVPGPLFRIVRPEIDNVYEARSPFGVSVFDAAIGSIVLADGAVDNAWKDLFLGQKMLFVPEDMLARDEKGGYVVPRAKDQQLFLARRDGTVAENQGVDEYNPDLRTEDNRRAVSLGLQLFGKRCGLGMRYYALDDAADRPKTAKEVGADNAELMRNAKKHEQAMGAQMARLVESACALASRFCGEALPDVSGKACIVF
;
A
#
# COMPACT_ATOMS: atom_id res chain seq x y z
N VAL A 1 -18.72 -9.78 31.47
CA VAL A 1 -19.24 -10.31 32.72
C VAL A 1 -18.90 -9.30 33.81
N GLY A 2 -19.87 -8.63 34.44
CA GLY A 2 -19.68 -7.74 35.58
C GLY A 2 -18.72 -6.55 35.35
N GLY A 3 -18.60 -6.00 34.12
CA GLY A 3 -17.74 -4.86 33.79
C GLY A 3 -16.22 -5.15 33.79
N ARG A 4 -15.80 -6.37 34.03
CA ARG A 4 -14.39 -6.77 33.96
C ARG A 4 -13.99 -7.15 32.53
N ARG A 5 -12.80 -6.77 32.10
CA ARG A 5 -12.21 -7.16 30.82
C ARG A 5 -11.46 -8.48 30.98
N TYR A 6 -11.69 -9.39 30.01
CA TYR A 6 -11.01 -10.66 29.93
C TYR A 6 -10.37 -10.81 28.54
N THR A 7 -9.24 -11.48 28.49
CA THR A 7 -8.61 -11.91 27.25
C THR A 7 -8.91 -13.39 27.07
N GLN A 8 -9.51 -13.77 25.95
CA GLN A 8 -9.75 -15.16 25.60
C GLN A 8 -8.66 -15.62 24.62
N TRP A 9 -8.03 -16.73 24.93
CA TRP A 9 -7.16 -17.45 24.01
C TRP A 9 -7.93 -18.65 23.49
N ALA A 10 -7.93 -18.86 22.18
CA ALA A 10 -8.51 -20.03 21.54
C ALA A 10 -7.39 -20.72 20.74
N VAL A 11 -7.14 -21.97 21.06
CA VAL A 11 -6.16 -22.82 20.38
C VAL A 11 -6.91 -23.87 19.60
N TYR A 12 -6.65 -23.94 18.30
CA TYR A 12 -7.25 -24.89 17.38
C TYR A 12 -6.22 -26.00 17.10
N THR A 13 -6.57 -27.23 17.44
CA THR A 13 -5.74 -28.41 17.21
C THR A 13 -6.56 -29.46 16.46
N LEU A 14 -5.90 -30.42 15.85
CA LEU A 14 -6.56 -31.60 15.30
C LEU A 14 -6.37 -32.74 16.29
N ASP A 15 -7.42 -33.55 16.45
CA ASP A 15 -7.33 -34.82 17.18
C ASP A 15 -6.76 -35.95 16.31
N ASP A 16 -6.68 -37.17 16.86
CA ASP A 16 -6.13 -38.33 16.17
C ASP A 16 -6.98 -38.75 14.94
N GLU A 17 -8.22 -38.33 14.89
CA GLU A 17 -9.14 -38.56 13.76
C GLU A 17 -9.05 -37.42 12.71
N GLY A 18 -8.22 -36.40 12.95
CA GLY A 18 -8.09 -35.25 12.10
C GLY A 18 -9.21 -34.22 12.22
N CYS A 19 -10.05 -34.31 13.25
CA CYS A 19 -11.11 -33.36 13.52
C CYS A 19 -10.64 -32.20 14.39
N CYS A 20 -11.24 -31.03 14.19
CA CYS A 20 -10.86 -29.83 14.93
C CYS A 20 -11.32 -29.88 16.39
N VAL A 21 -10.38 -29.60 17.30
CA VAL A 21 -10.63 -29.41 18.73
C VAL A 21 -10.26 -27.99 19.10
N ILE A 22 -11.18 -27.28 19.73
CA ILE A 22 -10.99 -25.91 20.19
C ILE A 22 -10.76 -25.93 21.70
N ARG A 23 -9.59 -25.46 22.13
CA ARG A 23 -9.30 -25.26 23.56
C ARG A 23 -9.31 -23.79 23.88
N THR A 24 -10.08 -23.38 24.89
CA THR A 24 -10.21 -21.98 25.30
C THR A 24 -9.65 -21.76 26.69
N ALA A 25 -8.99 -20.64 26.88
CA ALA A 25 -8.55 -20.18 28.19
C ALA A 25 -8.84 -18.67 28.30
N HIS A 26 -9.30 -18.27 29.46
CA HIS A 26 -9.58 -16.87 29.75
C HIS A 26 -8.58 -16.32 30.76
N PHE A 27 -8.17 -15.09 30.55
CA PHE A 27 -7.21 -14.39 31.42
C PHE A 27 -7.77 -13.04 31.82
N LEU A 28 -7.55 -12.65 33.07
CA LEU A 28 -7.79 -11.30 33.55
C LEU A 28 -6.73 -10.35 32.99
N GLY A 29 -6.99 -9.05 33.05
CA GLY A 29 -6.04 -8.02 32.58
C GLY A 29 -4.67 -8.05 33.29
N ASN A 30 -4.57 -8.72 34.42
CA ASN A 30 -3.30 -8.97 35.16
C ASN A 30 -2.59 -10.29 34.75
N GLY A 31 -3.05 -10.96 33.69
CA GLY A 31 -2.50 -12.21 33.19
C GLY A 31 -2.86 -13.48 33.99
N ARG A 32 -3.66 -13.37 35.04
CA ARG A 32 -4.13 -14.55 35.78
C ARG A 32 -5.24 -15.27 35.02
N ARG A 33 -5.17 -16.60 34.98
CA ARG A 33 -6.23 -17.44 34.38
C ARG A 33 -7.50 -17.27 35.19
N ALA A 34 -8.61 -17.14 34.49
CA ALA A 34 -9.95 -17.03 35.03
C ALA A 34 -10.84 -18.15 34.47
N GLU A 35 -11.59 -18.77 35.33
CA GLU A 35 -12.65 -19.70 34.92
C GLU A 35 -13.96 -18.91 34.84
N LEU A 36 -14.61 -18.97 33.68
CA LEU A 36 -15.87 -18.30 33.44
C LEU A 36 -16.99 -19.37 33.32
N GLU A 37 -18.04 -19.19 34.07
CA GLU A 37 -19.23 -20.06 33.96
C GLU A 37 -19.85 -19.92 32.57
N GLY A 38 -20.28 -21.04 32.00
CA GLY A 38 -20.89 -21.09 30.67
C GLY A 38 -19.93 -21.19 29.52
N PHE A 39 -18.63 -21.21 29.76
CA PHE A 39 -17.61 -21.40 28.71
C PHE A 39 -16.92 -22.76 28.85
N ALA A 40 -17.01 -23.59 27.80
CA ALA A 40 -16.29 -24.84 27.76
C ALA A 40 -14.81 -24.61 27.55
N SER A 41 -13.97 -25.28 28.33
CA SER A 41 -12.49 -25.20 28.16
C SER A 41 -12.01 -26.01 26.95
N GLU A 42 -12.76 -27.01 26.51
CA GLU A 42 -12.47 -27.82 25.32
C GLU A 42 -13.77 -28.13 24.59
N VAL A 43 -13.80 -27.94 23.29
CA VAL A 43 -14.92 -28.31 22.41
C VAL A 43 -14.35 -29.15 21.27
N ARG A 44 -14.80 -30.42 21.21
CA ARG A 44 -14.53 -31.31 20.09
C ARG A 44 -15.60 -31.11 19.03
N THR A 45 -15.21 -30.54 17.90
CA THR A 45 -16.18 -30.18 16.87
C THR A 45 -16.63 -31.36 16.04
N GLY A 46 -15.78 -32.40 15.89
CA GLY A 46 -15.98 -33.52 15.00
C GLY A 46 -16.08 -33.11 13.52
N VAL A 47 -15.63 -31.90 13.19
CA VAL A 47 -15.52 -31.43 11.81
C VAL A 47 -14.09 -31.65 11.34
N PRO A 48 -13.90 -32.35 10.21
CA PRO A 48 -12.58 -32.69 9.71
C PRO A 48 -11.83 -31.44 9.25
N GLY A 49 -10.54 -31.39 9.59
CA GLY A 49 -9.63 -30.32 9.26
C GLY A 49 -9.79 -29.04 10.10
N PRO A 50 -8.97 -28.04 9.87
CA PRO A 50 -9.02 -26.76 10.61
C PRO A 50 -10.25 -25.94 10.23
N LEU A 51 -10.84 -25.24 11.19
CA LEU A 51 -12.01 -24.37 10.99
C LEU A 51 -11.67 -22.99 10.40
N PHE A 52 -10.41 -22.67 10.31
CA PHE A 52 -9.92 -21.44 9.68
C PHE A 52 -9.15 -21.77 8.41
N ARG A 53 -8.99 -20.78 7.56
CA ARG A 53 -8.19 -20.89 6.33
C ARG A 53 -7.24 -19.71 6.26
N ILE A 54 -6.03 -20.01 5.79
CA ILE A 54 -5.02 -18.98 5.54
C ILE A 54 -5.10 -18.65 4.05
N VAL A 55 -5.49 -17.39 3.76
CA VAL A 55 -5.46 -16.84 2.42
C VAL A 55 -4.19 -16.00 2.30
N ARG A 56 -3.38 -16.32 1.31
CA ARG A 56 -2.16 -15.57 1.01
C ARG A 56 -2.13 -15.24 -0.47
N PRO A 57 -1.45 -14.14 -0.88
CA PRO A 57 -1.21 -13.88 -2.29
C PRO A 57 -0.47 -15.06 -2.94
N GLU A 58 -0.80 -15.37 -4.18
CA GLU A 58 -0.13 -16.42 -4.96
C GLU A 58 1.20 -15.87 -5.50
N ILE A 59 2.12 -15.59 -4.58
CA ILE A 59 3.46 -15.04 -4.82
C ILE A 59 4.44 -15.85 -3.99
N ASP A 60 5.52 -16.28 -4.62
CA ASP A 60 6.56 -17.05 -3.95
C ASP A 60 7.28 -16.22 -2.89
N ASN A 61 7.41 -16.79 -1.70
CA ASN A 61 8.21 -16.19 -0.64
C ASN A 61 9.69 -16.44 -0.92
N VAL A 62 10.37 -15.45 -1.47
CA VAL A 62 11.80 -15.53 -1.81
C VAL A 62 12.71 -15.37 -0.59
N TYR A 63 12.19 -14.89 0.54
CA TYR A 63 12.97 -14.70 1.77
C TYR A 63 13.07 -15.99 2.58
N GLU A 64 11.97 -16.75 2.63
CA GLU A 64 11.91 -17.99 3.40
C GLU A 64 10.99 -19.00 2.69
N ALA A 65 11.60 -19.87 1.88
CA ALA A 65 10.90 -20.83 1.03
C ALA A 65 9.99 -21.83 1.78
N ARG A 66 10.25 -22.06 3.09
CA ARG A 66 9.46 -22.97 3.93
C ARG A 66 8.47 -22.23 4.83
N SER A 67 8.40 -20.92 4.76
CA SER A 67 7.48 -20.14 5.58
C SER A 67 6.03 -20.39 5.15
N PRO A 68 5.11 -20.64 6.10
CA PRO A 68 3.68 -20.69 5.79
C PRO A 68 3.12 -19.30 5.47
N PHE A 69 3.86 -18.23 5.75
CA PHE A 69 3.45 -16.86 5.50
C PHE A 69 3.74 -16.46 4.06
N GLY A 70 2.79 -15.76 3.46
CA GLY A 70 2.98 -15.13 2.16
C GLY A 70 3.80 -13.84 2.27
N VAL A 71 4.15 -13.29 1.12
CA VAL A 71 4.73 -11.95 0.98
C VAL A 71 3.70 -10.98 0.46
N SER A 72 3.92 -9.69 0.66
CA SER A 72 3.02 -8.67 0.13
C SER A 72 3.07 -8.62 -1.39
N VAL A 73 1.93 -8.30 -2.02
CA VAL A 73 1.82 -8.12 -3.48
C VAL A 73 2.79 -7.05 -4.00
N PHE A 74 3.10 -6.06 -3.18
CA PHE A 74 4.01 -4.97 -3.53
C PHE A 74 5.45 -5.16 -3.02
N ASP A 75 5.77 -6.30 -2.42
CA ASP A 75 7.09 -6.54 -1.84
C ASP A 75 8.22 -6.38 -2.88
N ALA A 76 8.08 -7.02 -4.02
CA ALA A 76 9.03 -6.89 -5.12
C ALA A 76 9.09 -5.47 -5.74
N ALA A 77 8.10 -4.62 -5.43
CA ALA A 77 7.96 -3.29 -6.00
C ALA A 77 8.46 -2.15 -5.09
N ILE A 78 8.95 -2.44 -3.89
CA ILE A 78 9.42 -1.43 -2.92
C ILE A 78 10.42 -0.46 -3.55
N GLY A 79 11.42 -0.96 -4.29
CA GLY A 79 12.38 -0.11 -4.98
C GLY A 79 11.76 0.80 -6.04
N SER A 80 10.64 0.41 -6.65
CA SER A 80 9.91 1.24 -7.61
C SER A 80 9.07 2.32 -6.91
N ILE A 81 8.57 2.04 -5.71
CA ILE A 81 7.91 3.04 -4.86
C ILE A 81 8.90 4.12 -4.47
N VAL A 82 10.08 3.73 -3.99
CA VAL A 82 11.16 4.67 -3.62
C VAL A 82 11.58 5.53 -4.81
N LEU A 83 11.67 4.94 -6.02
CA LEU A 83 11.97 5.68 -7.24
C LEU A 83 10.87 6.71 -7.56
N ALA A 84 9.60 6.32 -7.50
CA ALA A 84 8.48 7.21 -7.77
C ALA A 84 8.41 8.36 -6.76
N ASP A 85 8.57 8.04 -5.46
CA ASP A 85 8.58 9.01 -4.37
C ASP A 85 9.72 10.03 -4.54
N GLY A 86 10.94 9.55 -4.78
CA GLY A 86 12.08 10.42 -5.06
C GLY A 86 11.92 11.28 -6.32
N ALA A 87 11.22 10.79 -7.35
CA ALA A 87 10.92 11.57 -8.54
C ALA A 87 9.90 12.70 -8.25
N VAL A 88 8.88 12.43 -7.42
CA VAL A 88 7.94 13.44 -6.96
C VAL A 88 8.63 14.50 -6.10
N ASP A 89 9.49 14.08 -5.17
CA ASP A 89 10.29 14.98 -4.35
C ASP A 89 11.21 15.89 -5.19
N ASN A 90 11.82 15.33 -6.24
CA ASN A 90 12.65 16.12 -7.16
C ASN A 90 11.82 17.11 -7.96
N ALA A 91 10.63 16.72 -8.42
CA ALA A 91 9.70 17.62 -9.10
C ALA A 91 9.30 18.79 -8.18
N TRP A 92 9.00 18.49 -6.91
CA TRP A 92 8.70 19.52 -5.92
C TRP A 92 9.87 20.48 -5.68
N LYS A 93 11.07 19.92 -5.52
CA LYS A 93 12.30 20.74 -5.35
C LYS A 93 12.58 21.62 -6.56
N ASP A 94 12.42 21.09 -7.77
CA ASP A 94 12.59 21.87 -8.99
C ASP A 94 11.61 23.04 -9.07
N LEU A 95 10.34 22.82 -8.71
CA LEU A 95 9.32 23.88 -8.64
C LEU A 95 9.67 24.93 -7.58
N PHE A 96 10.17 24.49 -6.42
CA PHE A 96 10.51 25.39 -5.32
C PHE A 96 11.80 26.17 -5.60
N LEU A 97 12.86 25.50 -6.07
CA LEU A 97 14.17 26.12 -6.37
C LEU A 97 14.17 26.86 -7.71
N GLY A 98 13.30 26.46 -8.62
CA GLY A 98 13.13 27.09 -9.93
C GLY A 98 12.28 28.37 -9.91
N GLN A 99 11.93 28.88 -8.72
CA GLN A 99 11.25 30.16 -8.62
C GLN A 99 12.15 31.28 -9.16
N LYS A 100 11.54 32.18 -9.90
CA LYS A 100 12.23 33.37 -10.40
C LYS A 100 12.80 34.18 -9.22
N MET A 101 14.08 34.48 -9.29
CA MET A 101 14.79 35.30 -8.31
C MET A 101 15.43 36.53 -9.00
N LEU A 102 15.39 37.63 -8.31
CA LEU A 102 16.06 38.86 -8.75
C LEU A 102 17.23 39.17 -7.80
N PHE A 103 18.42 39.22 -8.31
CA PHE A 103 19.60 39.68 -7.57
C PHE A 103 19.74 41.19 -7.76
N VAL A 104 19.56 41.90 -6.66
CA VAL A 104 19.63 43.38 -6.67
C VAL A 104 20.85 43.82 -5.91
N PRO A 105 21.70 44.70 -6.49
CA PRO A 105 22.81 45.30 -5.78
C PRO A 105 22.37 46.02 -4.51
N GLU A 106 23.17 45.92 -3.43
CA GLU A 106 22.83 46.51 -2.13
C GLU A 106 22.65 48.05 -2.19
N ASP A 107 23.35 48.72 -3.11
CA ASP A 107 23.28 50.15 -3.31
C ASP A 107 21.97 50.62 -3.96
N MET A 108 21.25 49.72 -4.61
CA MET A 108 19.92 49.99 -5.17
C MET A 108 18.79 49.77 -4.17
N LEU A 109 19.07 49.17 -3.00
CA LEU A 109 18.05 48.91 -1.97
C LEU A 109 17.94 50.08 -0.99
N ALA A 110 16.74 50.58 -0.76
CA ALA A 110 16.49 51.56 0.28
C ALA A 110 16.78 50.94 1.66
N ARG A 111 17.36 51.73 2.55
CA ARG A 111 17.61 51.34 3.95
C ARG A 111 16.55 51.95 4.86
N ASP A 112 16.14 51.19 5.86
CA ASP A 112 15.28 51.70 6.95
C ASP A 112 16.09 52.54 7.96
N GLU A 113 15.40 53.21 8.87
CA GLU A 113 16.02 54.02 9.94
C GLU A 113 16.95 53.20 10.86
N LYS A 114 16.86 51.86 10.85
CA LYS A 114 17.70 50.94 11.64
C LYS A 114 18.84 50.33 10.86
N GLY A 115 19.02 50.76 9.61
CA GLY A 115 20.10 50.29 8.72
C GLY A 115 19.77 48.92 8.01
N GLY A 116 18.57 48.41 8.18
CA GLY A 116 18.08 47.22 7.46
C GLY A 116 17.64 47.56 6.04
N TYR A 117 17.68 46.60 5.13
CA TYR A 117 17.17 46.81 3.79
C TYR A 117 15.64 46.76 3.76
N VAL A 118 15.05 47.71 3.07
CA VAL A 118 13.59 47.70 2.82
C VAL A 118 13.34 46.72 1.67
N VAL A 119 12.92 45.50 2.03
CA VAL A 119 12.54 44.49 1.06
C VAL A 119 11.03 44.60 0.81
N PRO A 120 10.55 44.46 -0.44
CA PRO A 120 9.12 44.38 -0.71
C PRO A 120 8.44 43.32 0.14
N ARG A 121 7.12 43.40 0.31
CA ARG A 121 6.30 42.60 1.24
C ARG A 121 6.77 41.16 1.41
N ALA A 122 6.56 40.57 2.59
CA ALA A 122 7.04 39.25 2.99
C ALA A 122 6.76 38.09 1.99
N LYS A 123 5.74 38.22 1.14
CA LYS A 123 5.47 37.28 0.05
C LYS A 123 6.48 37.38 -1.11
N ASP A 124 7.09 38.54 -1.29
CA ASP A 124 8.00 38.83 -2.40
C ASP A 124 9.47 38.72 -1.95
N GLN A 125 9.73 38.50 -0.65
CA GLN A 125 11.09 38.41 -0.10
C GLN A 125 11.93 37.28 -0.72
N GLN A 126 11.30 36.22 -1.22
CA GLN A 126 11.99 35.13 -1.90
C GLN A 126 12.39 35.48 -3.34
N LEU A 127 11.83 36.57 -3.89
CA LEU A 127 12.10 37.03 -5.23
C LEU A 127 13.29 37.98 -5.30
N PHE A 128 13.76 38.51 -4.16
CA PHE A 128 14.81 39.51 -4.09
C PHE A 128 15.93 39.06 -3.17
N LEU A 129 17.14 38.98 -3.71
CA LEU A 129 18.35 38.69 -2.94
C LEU A 129 19.29 39.88 -3.08
N ALA A 130 19.68 40.47 -1.94
CA ALA A 130 20.68 41.51 -1.89
C ALA A 130 22.05 40.87 -2.21
N ARG A 131 22.75 41.41 -3.23
CA ARG A 131 24.07 40.96 -3.63
C ARG A 131 25.11 42.00 -3.23
N ARG A 132 26.05 41.58 -2.39
CA ARG A 132 27.22 42.36 -2.01
C ARG A 132 28.38 41.91 -2.87
N ASP A 133 28.60 42.62 -3.96
CA ASP A 133 29.70 42.29 -4.85
C ASP A 133 30.82 43.32 -4.71
N GLY A 134 32.00 42.89 -4.30
CA GLY A 134 33.20 43.69 -4.22
C GLY A 134 33.96 43.80 -5.55
N THR A 135 33.50 43.10 -6.57
CA THR A 135 34.05 43.16 -7.92
C THR A 135 33.04 43.78 -8.87
N VAL A 136 33.29 45.02 -9.25
CA VAL A 136 32.53 45.70 -10.29
C VAL A 136 32.77 44.96 -11.60
N ALA A 137 32.00 43.96 -11.88
CA ALA A 137 31.81 43.49 -13.25
C ALA A 137 30.90 44.51 -13.95
N GLU A 138 31.17 44.80 -15.18
CA GLU A 138 30.63 45.87 -16.02
C GLU A 138 29.09 45.96 -16.17
N ASN A 139 28.32 45.17 -15.45
CA ASN A 139 26.86 45.19 -15.39
C ASN A 139 26.38 45.60 -13.99
N GLN A 140 26.23 46.86 -13.75
CA GLN A 140 25.54 47.48 -12.61
C GLN A 140 24.01 47.30 -12.75
N GLY A 141 23.56 46.09 -12.97
CA GLY A 141 22.14 45.80 -13.23
C GLY A 141 21.54 44.76 -12.24
N VAL A 142 20.24 44.69 -12.26
CA VAL A 142 19.49 43.64 -11.61
C VAL A 142 19.66 42.34 -12.43
N ASP A 143 20.23 41.31 -11.81
CA ASP A 143 20.37 40.01 -12.44
C ASP A 143 19.10 39.18 -12.17
N GLU A 144 18.59 38.60 -13.21
CA GLU A 144 17.43 37.71 -13.13
C GLU A 144 17.88 36.24 -13.19
N TYR A 145 17.50 35.47 -12.16
CA TYR A 145 17.60 34.02 -12.16
C TYR A 145 16.23 33.43 -12.48
N ASN A 146 16.11 32.86 -13.64
CA ASN A 146 14.85 32.23 -14.12
C ASN A 146 15.20 30.92 -14.86
N PRO A 147 15.52 29.84 -14.12
CA PRO A 147 15.92 28.59 -14.73
C PRO A 147 14.73 27.93 -15.41
N ASP A 148 14.99 27.23 -16.50
CA ASP A 148 14.00 26.36 -17.12
C ASP A 148 13.61 25.23 -16.19
N LEU A 149 12.31 25.06 -15.96
CA LEU A 149 11.79 23.96 -15.16
C LEU A 149 11.85 22.65 -15.95
N ARG A 150 12.42 21.60 -15.36
CA ARG A 150 12.53 20.26 -15.96
C ARG A 150 11.23 19.45 -15.80
N THR A 151 10.09 20.08 -16.08
CA THR A 151 8.77 19.50 -15.84
C THR A 151 8.54 18.19 -16.60
N GLU A 152 9.00 18.14 -17.87
CA GLU A 152 8.83 16.94 -18.70
C GLU A 152 9.72 15.78 -18.23
N ASP A 153 10.95 16.04 -17.84
CA ASP A 153 11.84 15.01 -17.31
C ASP A 153 11.34 14.47 -15.98
N ASN A 154 10.83 15.35 -15.11
CA ASN A 154 10.20 14.95 -13.86
C ASN A 154 8.93 14.10 -14.10
N ARG A 155 8.09 14.50 -15.05
CA ARG A 155 6.91 13.72 -15.44
C ARG A 155 7.31 12.33 -15.93
N ARG A 156 8.33 12.22 -16.78
CA ARG A 156 8.87 10.93 -17.27
C ARG A 156 9.42 10.06 -16.13
N ALA A 157 10.14 10.65 -15.19
CA ALA A 157 10.69 9.92 -14.05
C ALA A 157 9.59 9.35 -13.15
N VAL A 158 8.56 10.13 -12.83
CA VAL A 158 7.39 9.67 -12.06
C VAL A 158 6.65 8.56 -12.83
N SER A 159 6.39 8.76 -14.13
CA SER A 159 5.74 7.77 -15.00
C SER A 159 6.52 6.45 -15.02
N LEU A 160 7.85 6.50 -15.16
CA LEU A 160 8.69 5.30 -15.13
C LEU A 160 8.58 4.56 -13.78
N GLY A 161 8.65 5.29 -12.66
CA GLY A 161 8.51 4.71 -11.32
C GLY A 161 7.17 3.98 -11.16
N LEU A 162 6.07 4.61 -11.57
CA LEU A 162 4.73 4.04 -11.50
C LEU A 162 4.54 2.84 -12.45
N GLN A 163 5.09 2.89 -13.66
CA GLN A 163 5.03 1.79 -14.61
C GLN A 163 5.80 0.56 -14.10
N LEU A 164 6.99 0.78 -13.53
CA LEU A 164 7.78 -0.29 -12.92
C LEU A 164 7.08 -0.87 -11.68
N PHE A 165 6.44 -0.02 -10.89
CA PHE A 165 5.60 -0.47 -9.76
C PHE A 165 4.47 -1.36 -10.26
N GLY A 166 3.68 -0.91 -11.24
CA GLY A 166 2.59 -1.70 -11.81
C GLY A 166 3.06 -3.05 -12.36
N LYS A 167 4.18 -3.05 -13.09
CA LYS A 167 4.77 -4.29 -13.62
C LYS A 167 5.17 -5.27 -12.51
N ARG A 168 5.84 -4.79 -11.47
CA ARG A 168 6.32 -5.63 -10.36
C ARG A 168 5.21 -6.15 -9.47
N CYS A 169 4.12 -5.40 -9.35
CA CYS A 169 2.90 -5.85 -8.67
C CYS A 169 2.02 -6.78 -9.54
N GLY A 170 2.41 -7.01 -10.81
CA GLY A 170 1.63 -7.82 -11.73
C GLY A 170 0.37 -7.17 -12.28
N LEU A 171 0.27 -5.84 -12.15
CA LEU A 171 -0.82 -5.05 -12.74
C LEU A 171 -0.57 -4.72 -14.21
N GLY A 172 0.70 -4.88 -14.67
CA GLY A 172 1.15 -4.49 -15.99
C GLY A 172 1.72 -3.07 -16.05
N MET A 173 2.60 -2.81 -17.02
CA MET A 173 3.27 -1.49 -17.15
C MET A 173 2.31 -0.36 -17.50
N ARG A 174 1.19 -0.66 -18.15
CA ARG A 174 0.24 0.36 -18.62
C ARG A 174 -0.82 0.75 -17.60
N TYR A 175 -0.91 0.05 -16.49
CA TYR A 175 -1.92 0.32 -15.46
C TYR A 175 -1.80 1.74 -14.88
N TYR A 176 -0.57 2.22 -14.70
CA TYR A 176 -0.27 3.56 -14.21
C TYR A 176 0.39 4.44 -15.30
N ALA A 177 0.08 4.22 -16.56
CA ALA A 177 0.62 5.06 -17.62
C ALA A 177 0.01 6.48 -17.53
N LEU A 178 0.87 7.49 -17.40
CA LEU A 178 0.51 8.90 -17.38
C LEU A 178 0.60 9.54 -18.78
N ASP A 179 0.70 8.72 -19.83
CA ASP A 179 0.93 9.22 -21.19
C ASP A 179 -0.36 9.74 -21.81
N ASP A 180 -0.23 10.82 -22.59
CA ASP A 180 -1.32 11.45 -23.36
C ASP A 180 -1.93 10.52 -24.45
N ALA A 181 -1.32 9.35 -24.64
CA ALA A 181 -1.89 8.29 -25.48
C ALA A 181 -3.26 7.75 -24.99
N ALA A 182 -3.71 8.17 -23.81
CA ALA A 182 -5.04 7.87 -23.29
C ALA A 182 -6.17 8.52 -24.11
N ASP A 183 -5.88 9.59 -24.86
CA ASP A 183 -6.86 10.31 -25.69
C ASP A 183 -7.17 9.61 -27.02
N ARG A 184 -6.44 8.55 -27.36
CA ARG A 184 -6.71 7.81 -28.58
C ARG A 184 -7.71 6.68 -28.32
N PRO A 185 -8.84 6.63 -29.03
CA PRO A 185 -9.81 5.55 -28.87
C PRO A 185 -9.11 4.20 -29.17
N LYS A 186 -9.02 3.34 -28.14
CA LYS A 186 -8.45 2.00 -28.26
C LYS A 186 -9.52 1.00 -28.67
N THR A 187 -9.16 0.04 -29.49
CA THR A 187 -10.03 -1.09 -29.78
C THR A 187 -10.16 -2.01 -28.56
N ALA A 188 -11.25 -2.76 -28.46
CA ALA A 188 -11.45 -3.74 -27.38
C ALA A 188 -10.30 -4.77 -27.30
N LYS A 189 -9.69 -5.10 -28.43
CA LYS A 189 -8.56 -6.02 -28.52
C LYS A 189 -7.28 -5.41 -27.92
N GLU A 190 -7.01 -4.13 -28.14
CA GLU A 190 -5.90 -3.40 -27.55
C GLU A 190 -6.06 -3.26 -26.03
N VAL A 191 -7.27 -2.92 -25.57
CA VAL A 191 -7.58 -2.86 -24.14
C VAL A 191 -7.41 -4.22 -23.47
N GLY A 192 -7.85 -5.29 -24.13
CA GLY A 192 -7.63 -6.67 -23.67
C GLY A 192 -6.17 -7.06 -23.60
N ALA A 193 -5.36 -6.67 -24.59
CA ALA A 193 -3.92 -6.94 -24.61
C ALA A 193 -3.19 -6.15 -23.50
N ASP A 194 -3.54 -4.87 -23.30
CA ASP A 194 -2.96 -4.01 -22.27
C ASP A 194 -3.23 -4.55 -20.85
N ASN A 195 -4.41 -5.16 -20.63
CA ASN A 195 -4.82 -5.69 -19.34
C ASN A 195 -4.56 -7.21 -19.18
N ALA A 196 -3.96 -7.87 -20.15
CA ALA A 196 -3.78 -9.32 -20.12
C ALA A 196 -2.92 -9.82 -18.95
N GLU A 197 -1.94 -9.03 -18.51
CA GLU A 197 -1.10 -9.36 -17.35
C GLU A 197 -1.90 -9.22 -16.05
N LEU A 198 -2.63 -8.12 -15.89
CA LEU A 198 -3.54 -7.90 -14.76
C LEU A 198 -4.56 -9.03 -14.63
N MET A 199 -5.23 -9.39 -15.73
CA MET A 199 -6.25 -10.44 -15.76
C MET A 199 -5.69 -11.81 -15.38
N ARG A 200 -4.47 -12.14 -15.86
CA ARG A 200 -3.81 -13.41 -15.49
C ARG A 200 -3.49 -13.47 -14.01
N ASN A 201 -2.98 -12.37 -13.44
CA ASN A 201 -2.64 -12.34 -12.01
C ASN A 201 -3.88 -12.31 -11.13
N ALA A 202 -4.91 -11.53 -11.49
CA ALA A 202 -6.19 -11.57 -10.81
C ALA A 202 -6.74 -12.99 -10.74
N LYS A 203 -6.75 -13.70 -11.88
CA LYS A 203 -7.25 -15.08 -11.96
C LYS A 203 -6.46 -16.06 -11.09
N LYS A 204 -5.15 -15.89 -10.94
CA LYS A 204 -4.35 -16.71 -10.01
C LYS A 204 -4.80 -16.50 -8.57
N HIS A 205 -4.96 -15.25 -8.15
CA HIS A 205 -5.41 -14.92 -6.79
C HIS A 205 -6.85 -15.37 -6.54
N GLU A 206 -7.73 -15.22 -7.52
CA GLU A 206 -9.11 -15.72 -7.47
C GLU A 206 -9.15 -17.24 -7.26
N GLN A 207 -8.36 -17.99 -8.01
CA GLN A 207 -8.29 -19.44 -7.88
C GLN A 207 -7.78 -19.88 -6.50
N ALA A 208 -6.70 -19.26 -6.01
CA ALA A 208 -6.14 -19.55 -4.69
C ALA A 208 -7.13 -19.21 -3.57
N MET A 209 -7.79 -18.06 -3.65
CA MET A 209 -8.78 -17.62 -2.70
C MET A 209 -10.04 -18.49 -2.76
N GLY A 210 -10.55 -18.78 -3.95
CA GLY A 210 -11.74 -19.59 -4.17
C GLY A 210 -11.63 -20.97 -3.55
N ALA A 211 -10.48 -21.64 -3.71
CA ALA A 211 -10.22 -22.94 -3.10
C ALA A 211 -10.28 -22.89 -1.56
N GLN A 212 -9.74 -21.84 -0.93
CA GLN A 212 -9.78 -21.70 0.52
C GLN A 212 -11.18 -21.30 1.03
N MET A 213 -11.89 -20.45 0.30
CA MET A 213 -13.25 -20.06 0.62
C MET A 213 -14.23 -21.25 0.49
N ALA A 214 -14.09 -22.06 -0.55
CA ALA A 214 -14.90 -23.27 -0.70
C ALA A 214 -14.77 -24.20 0.52
N ARG A 215 -13.55 -24.46 0.96
CA ARG A 215 -13.28 -25.26 2.17
C ARG A 215 -13.79 -24.58 3.44
N LEU A 216 -13.80 -23.27 3.53
CA LEU A 216 -14.37 -22.55 4.66
C LEU A 216 -15.88 -22.72 4.70
N VAL A 217 -16.57 -22.62 3.56
CA VAL A 217 -18.01 -22.87 3.44
C VAL A 217 -18.34 -24.29 3.85
N GLU A 218 -17.59 -25.28 3.39
CA GLU A 218 -17.77 -26.69 3.80
C GLU A 218 -17.68 -26.85 5.32
N SER A 219 -16.66 -26.26 5.95
CA SER A 219 -16.49 -26.29 7.40
C SER A 219 -17.64 -25.59 8.15
N ALA A 220 -18.12 -24.46 7.61
CA ALA A 220 -19.24 -23.70 8.18
C ALA A 220 -20.55 -24.48 8.09
N CYS A 221 -20.84 -25.13 6.97
CA CYS A 221 -22.02 -25.98 6.80
C CYS A 221 -21.99 -27.18 7.75
N ALA A 222 -20.82 -27.82 7.89
CA ALA A 222 -20.65 -28.94 8.81
C ALA A 222 -20.88 -28.54 10.28
N LEU A 223 -20.38 -27.38 10.68
CA LEU A 223 -20.61 -26.80 12.02
C LEU A 223 -22.09 -26.47 12.25
N ALA A 224 -22.73 -25.79 11.29
CA ALA A 224 -24.13 -25.40 11.40
C ALA A 224 -25.04 -26.61 11.52
N SER A 225 -24.82 -27.67 10.73
CA SER A 225 -25.58 -28.92 10.86
C SER A 225 -25.40 -29.57 12.22
N ARG A 226 -24.18 -29.53 12.79
CA ARG A 226 -23.88 -30.26 14.03
C ARG A 226 -24.28 -29.51 15.29
N PHE A 227 -24.10 -28.20 15.33
CA PHE A 227 -24.31 -27.39 16.54
C PHE A 227 -25.57 -26.53 16.51
N CYS A 228 -26.07 -26.17 15.34
CA CYS A 228 -27.28 -25.35 15.21
C CYS A 228 -28.51 -26.15 14.86
N GLY A 229 -28.37 -27.46 14.59
CA GLY A 229 -29.49 -28.34 14.21
C GLY A 229 -30.05 -28.02 12.81
N GLU A 230 -29.32 -27.28 11.99
CA GLU A 230 -29.75 -26.94 10.63
C GLU A 230 -29.58 -28.14 9.70
N ALA A 231 -30.65 -28.51 9.00
CA ALA A 231 -30.61 -29.60 8.00
C ALA A 231 -29.96 -29.10 6.69
N LEU A 232 -28.66 -28.86 6.71
CA LEU A 232 -27.91 -28.44 5.54
C LEU A 232 -27.43 -29.65 4.71
N PRO A 233 -27.41 -29.55 3.38
CA PRO A 233 -26.87 -30.59 2.52
C PRO A 233 -25.37 -30.81 2.78
N ASP A 234 -24.93 -32.07 2.61
CA ASP A 234 -23.50 -32.35 2.60
C ASP A 234 -22.85 -31.75 1.36
N VAL A 235 -22.03 -30.76 1.58
CA VAL A 235 -21.31 -30.00 0.54
C VAL A 235 -19.83 -30.36 0.45
N SER A 236 -19.39 -31.42 1.16
CA SER A 236 -17.99 -31.84 1.18
C SER A 236 -17.46 -32.12 -0.24
N GLY A 237 -16.41 -31.41 -0.62
CA GLY A 237 -15.80 -31.52 -1.95
C GLY A 237 -16.67 -31.00 -3.11
N LYS A 238 -17.81 -30.37 -2.83
CA LYS A 238 -18.74 -29.86 -3.85
C LYS A 238 -18.85 -28.32 -3.87
N ALA A 239 -18.38 -27.67 -2.83
CA ALA A 239 -18.41 -26.22 -2.78
C ALA A 239 -17.50 -25.61 -3.87
N CYS A 240 -18.05 -24.71 -4.66
CA CYS A 240 -17.33 -23.98 -5.71
C CYS A 240 -17.67 -22.49 -5.59
N ILE A 241 -16.64 -21.65 -5.64
CA ILE A 241 -16.78 -20.19 -5.67
C ILE A 241 -16.52 -19.74 -7.10
N VAL A 242 -17.44 -18.98 -7.65
CA VAL A 242 -17.32 -18.35 -8.97
C VAL A 242 -17.20 -16.85 -8.76
N PHE A 243 -16.16 -16.23 -9.34
CA PHE A 243 -15.90 -14.80 -9.30
C PHE A 243 -16.36 -14.12 -10.60
#